data_e74497034588745ba366f03443e65cbc
#
_entry.id   e74497034588745ba366f03443e65cbc
#
_cell.length_a   1.000
_cell.length_b   1.000
_cell.length_c   1.000
_cell.angle_alpha   90.00
_cell.angle_beta   90.00
_cell.angle_gamma   90.00
#
_symmetry.space_group_name_H-M   'P 1'
#
loop_
_entity.id
_entity.type
_entity.pdbx_description
1 polymer ?
#
loop_
_entity_poly.entity_id
_entity_poly.type
_entity_poly.pdbx_seq_one_letter_code
_entity_poly.pdbx_strand_id
1 'polypeptide(L)'
;AGDHHDHHHDHGHHDHGHHDHGHHHHHDPNRHGDDIRALCLDFDTPLPWDGLAGWLEMMATVRGAAMLRIKGVLNIMGEAQPVVVHGVQGLFHPPRRLPAWPEGAPRRSRLVFILRGIEPEAVESGLRAFLTAAAERAAIEAG
;
A
#
# COMPACT_ATOMS: atom_id res chain seq x y z
N ALA A 1 65.42 -43.50 -47.64
CA ALA A 1 65.71 -42.74 -46.44
C ALA A 1 64.75 -41.52 -46.42
N GLY A 2 63.68 -41.62 -45.72
CA GLY A 2 62.69 -40.52 -45.54
C GLY A 2 62.78 -39.98 -44.14
N ASP A 3 63.26 -38.75 -44.01
CA ASP A 3 63.29 -38.03 -42.75
C ASP A 3 61.88 -37.48 -42.51
N HIS A 4 61.21 -38.07 -41.54
CA HIS A 4 59.99 -37.52 -41.01
C HIS A 4 60.32 -36.55 -39.84
N HIS A 5 60.21 -35.27 -40.13
CA HIS A 5 60.29 -34.27 -39.10
C HIS A 5 58.87 -34.17 -38.43
N ASP A 6 58.79 -34.75 -37.27
CA ASP A 6 57.61 -34.60 -36.42
C ASP A 6 57.67 -33.20 -35.77
N HIS A 7 56.81 -32.34 -36.26
CA HIS A 7 56.57 -31.04 -35.61
C HIS A 7 55.46 -31.21 -34.61
N HIS A 8 55.81 -31.44 -33.37
CA HIS A 8 54.91 -31.31 -32.23
C HIS A 8 54.57 -29.82 -32.04
N HIS A 9 53.40 -29.42 -32.51
CA HIS A 9 52.83 -28.15 -32.13
C HIS A 9 52.19 -28.32 -30.76
N ASP A 10 52.90 -27.84 -29.73
CA ASP A 10 52.38 -27.71 -28.41
C ASP A 10 51.36 -26.55 -28.42
N HIS A 11 50.08 -26.91 -28.45
CA HIS A 11 48.99 -25.96 -28.29
C HIS A 11 48.82 -25.67 -26.82
N GLY A 12 49.47 -24.61 -26.38
CA GLY A 12 49.22 -24.03 -25.05
C GLY A 12 47.73 -23.73 -24.91
N HIS A 13 47.10 -24.49 -24.05
CA HIS A 13 45.72 -24.19 -23.62
C HIS A 13 45.75 -22.89 -22.88
N HIS A 14 45.28 -21.81 -23.53
CA HIS A 14 44.95 -20.60 -22.81
C HIS A 14 43.69 -20.91 -22.03
N ASP A 15 43.88 -21.13 -20.74
CA ASP A 15 42.83 -21.18 -19.75
C ASP A 15 42.26 -19.78 -19.69
N HIS A 16 41.15 -19.59 -20.42
CA HIS A 16 40.33 -18.41 -20.27
C HIS A 16 39.60 -18.55 -18.96
N GLY A 17 40.19 -17.98 -17.91
CA GLY A 17 39.52 -17.79 -16.66
C GLY A 17 38.17 -17.09 -16.96
N HIS A 18 37.11 -17.86 -16.87
CA HIS A 18 35.77 -17.29 -16.83
C HIS A 18 35.67 -16.45 -15.58
N HIS A 19 35.83 -15.14 -15.76
CA HIS A 19 35.39 -14.20 -14.74
C HIS A 19 33.89 -14.33 -14.69
N ASP A 20 33.42 -15.19 -13.83
CA ASP A 20 32.03 -15.26 -13.42
C ASP A 20 31.75 -13.95 -12.70
N HIS A 21 31.30 -12.97 -13.48
CA HIS A 21 30.69 -11.80 -12.93
C HIS A 21 29.33 -12.25 -12.43
N GLY A 22 29.33 -12.84 -11.25
CA GLY A 22 28.12 -13.10 -10.51
C GLY A 22 27.43 -11.77 -10.27
N HIS A 23 26.59 -11.39 -11.21
CA HIS A 23 25.63 -10.35 -11.00
C HIS A 23 24.64 -10.90 -9.96
N HIS A 24 25.01 -10.77 -8.70
CA HIS A 24 24.08 -10.96 -7.63
C HIS A 24 23.07 -9.82 -7.76
N HIS A 25 22.06 -10.05 -8.59
CA HIS A 25 20.87 -9.26 -8.52
C HIS A 25 20.24 -9.57 -7.17
N HIS A 26 20.63 -8.79 -6.17
CA HIS A 26 19.89 -8.77 -4.95
C HIS A 26 18.51 -8.24 -5.28
N HIS A 27 17.60 -9.14 -5.59
CA HIS A 27 16.19 -8.82 -5.62
C HIS A 27 15.80 -8.55 -4.17
N ASP A 28 15.92 -7.29 -3.77
CA ASP A 28 15.26 -6.84 -2.57
C ASP A 28 13.75 -7.04 -2.79
N PRO A 29 13.09 -7.92 -2.01
CA PRO A 29 11.65 -8.14 -2.19
C PRO A 29 10.82 -6.87 -1.98
N ASN A 30 11.40 -5.79 -1.41
CA ASN A 30 10.80 -4.47 -1.27
C ASN A 30 11.06 -3.57 -2.49
N ARG A 31 11.85 -4.02 -3.46
CA ARG A 31 12.19 -3.29 -4.68
C ARG A 31 11.56 -3.86 -5.93
N HIS A 32 10.32 -4.26 -5.88
CA HIS A 32 9.59 -4.47 -7.12
C HIS A 32 9.19 -3.11 -7.69
N GLY A 33 10.18 -2.46 -8.31
CA GLY A 33 10.06 -1.33 -9.22
C GLY A 33 9.18 -0.17 -8.79
N ASP A 34 8.12 -0.41 -8.06
CA ASP A 34 7.03 0.53 -7.82
C ASP A 34 6.82 0.91 -6.37
N ASP A 35 7.60 0.36 -5.43
CA ASP A 35 7.49 0.68 -4.02
C ASP A 35 6.04 0.59 -3.50
N ILE A 36 5.38 -0.53 -3.83
CA ILE A 36 3.99 -0.79 -3.44
C ILE A 36 3.94 -1.35 -2.03
N ARG A 37 3.11 -0.74 -1.18
CA ARG A 37 2.92 -1.15 0.22
C ARG A 37 1.46 -1.19 0.60
N ALA A 38 1.12 -2.13 1.48
CA ALA A 38 -0.19 -2.22 2.07
C ALA A 38 -0.20 -1.57 3.45
N LEU A 39 -1.32 -0.91 3.78
CA LEU A 39 -1.58 -0.37 5.11
C LEU A 39 -2.97 -0.82 5.52
N CYS A 40 -3.08 -1.43 6.70
CA CYS A 40 -4.36 -1.83 7.28
C CYS A 40 -4.54 -1.09 8.61
N LEU A 41 -5.64 -0.35 8.73
CA LEU A 41 -5.98 0.41 9.93
C LEU A 41 -7.29 -0.11 10.52
N ASP A 42 -7.28 -0.33 11.83
CA ASP A 42 -8.45 -0.67 12.60
C ASP A 42 -8.79 0.46 13.57
N PHE A 43 -10.09 0.75 13.72
CA PHE A 43 -10.58 1.75 14.65
C PHE A 43 -11.69 1.16 15.51
N ASP A 44 -11.54 1.29 16.82
CA ASP A 44 -12.49 0.72 17.79
C ASP A 44 -13.63 1.68 18.13
N THR A 45 -13.47 2.95 17.81
CA THR A 45 -14.47 4.00 18.08
C THR A 45 -15.12 4.46 16.78
N PRO A 46 -16.38 4.96 16.85
CA PRO A 46 -17.02 5.50 15.65
C PRO A 46 -16.21 6.63 15.01
N LEU A 47 -16.20 6.67 13.67
CA LEU A 47 -15.44 7.64 12.91
C LEU A 47 -16.32 8.80 12.44
N PRO A 48 -15.81 10.06 12.51
CA PRO A 48 -16.51 11.19 11.92
C PRO A 48 -16.39 11.14 10.40
N TRP A 49 -17.55 11.08 9.72
CA TRP A 49 -17.58 11.00 8.26
C TRP A 49 -16.90 12.18 7.58
N ASP A 50 -17.17 13.41 8.05
CA ASP A 50 -16.60 14.61 7.45
C ASP A 50 -15.07 14.62 7.48
N GLY A 51 -14.49 14.16 8.58
CA GLY A 51 -13.03 14.05 8.71
C GLY A 51 -12.45 13.02 7.76
N LEU A 52 -13.07 11.87 7.67
CA LEU A 52 -12.64 10.80 6.77
C LEU A 52 -12.80 11.21 5.30
N ALA A 53 -13.97 11.68 4.92
CA ALA A 53 -14.26 12.10 3.55
C ALA A 53 -13.36 13.27 3.13
N GLY A 54 -13.16 14.26 4.00
CA GLY A 54 -12.27 15.38 3.72
C GLY A 54 -10.83 14.95 3.51
N TRP A 55 -10.33 14.03 4.31
CA TRP A 55 -8.98 13.49 4.14
C TRP A 55 -8.85 12.70 2.83
N LEU A 56 -9.83 11.83 2.52
CA LEU A 56 -9.83 11.04 1.28
C LEU A 56 -9.87 11.95 0.03
N GLU A 57 -10.70 12.98 0.03
CA GLU A 57 -10.76 13.96 -1.07
C GLU A 57 -9.45 14.73 -1.24
N MET A 58 -8.85 15.15 -0.14
CA MET A 58 -7.56 15.81 -0.17
C MET A 58 -6.49 14.90 -0.76
N MET A 59 -6.39 13.67 -0.29
CA MET A 59 -5.42 12.70 -0.79
C MET A 59 -5.65 12.35 -2.25
N ALA A 60 -6.90 12.23 -2.68
CA ALA A 60 -7.24 12.00 -4.08
C ALA A 60 -6.77 13.14 -4.97
N THR A 61 -6.87 14.38 -4.50
CA THR A 61 -6.41 15.57 -5.23
C THR A 61 -4.90 15.69 -5.28
N VAL A 62 -4.23 15.47 -4.13
CA VAL A 62 -2.79 15.71 -3.97
C VAL A 62 -1.96 14.49 -4.39
N ARG A 63 -2.40 13.31 -4.05
CA ARG A 63 -1.65 12.05 -4.22
C ARG A 63 -2.52 10.91 -4.77
N GLY A 64 -3.51 11.21 -5.59
CA GLY A 64 -4.45 10.20 -6.10
C GLY A 64 -3.76 9.03 -6.80
N ALA A 65 -2.73 9.29 -7.60
CA ALA A 65 -1.96 8.25 -8.30
C ALA A 65 -1.18 7.33 -7.33
N ALA A 66 -0.84 7.82 -6.13
CA ALA A 66 -0.16 7.03 -5.10
C ALA A 66 -1.12 6.12 -4.33
N MET A 67 -2.41 6.42 -4.35
CA MET A 67 -3.45 5.64 -3.69
C MET A 67 -4.06 4.65 -4.67
N LEU A 68 -3.38 3.51 -4.87
CA LEU A 68 -3.76 2.52 -5.88
C LEU A 68 -5.12 1.90 -5.58
N ARG A 69 -5.39 1.62 -4.31
CA ARG A 69 -6.66 1.04 -3.88
C ARG A 69 -6.95 1.40 -2.43
N ILE A 70 -8.22 1.67 -2.17
CA ILE A 70 -8.75 1.83 -0.81
C ILE A 70 -10.00 0.97 -0.71
N LYS A 71 -10.12 0.26 0.39
CA LYS A 71 -11.33 -0.51 0.71
C LYS A 71 -11.51 -0.53 2.22
N GLY A 72 -12.75 -0.36 2.65
CA GLY A 72 -13.04 -0.43 4.08
C GLY A 72 -14.48 -0.69 4.40
N VAL A 73 -14.70 -1.21 5.60
CA VAL A 73 -15.99 -1.32 6.25
C VAL A 73 -15.90 -0.48 7.52
N LEU A 74 -16.77 0.50 7.65
CA LEU A 74 -16.61 1.57 8.61
C LEU A 74 -17.80 1.68 9.56
N ASN A 75 -17.49 1.92 10.83
CA ASN A 75 -18.42 2.35 11.84
C ASN A 75 -18.41 3.87 11.89
N ILE A 76 -19.42 4.50 11.31
CA ILE A 76 -19.49 5.95 11.18
C ILE A 76 -20.40 6.53 12.26
N MET A 77 -19.97 7.63 12.87
CA MET A 77 -20.76 8.35 13.85
C MET A 77 -22.14 8.70 13.30
N GLY A 78 -23.19 8.36 14.05
CA GLY A 78 -24.57 8.64 13.67
C GLY A 78 -25.17 7.63 12.70
N GLU A 79 -24.41 6.63 12.23
CA GLU A 79 -24.89 5.58 11.35
C GLU A 79 -25.01 4.26 12.11
N ALA A 80 -26.19 3.65 12.04
CA ALA A 80 -26.43 2.36 12.68
C ALA A 80 -25.87 1.19 11.87
N GLN A 81 -25.68 1.39 10.57
CA GLN A 81 -25.26 0.36 9.62
C GLN A 81 -23.77 0.52 9.27
N PRO A 82 -23.09 -0.58 8.91
CA PRO A 82 -21.74 -0.47 8.36
C PRO A 82 -21.75 0.33 7.05
N VAL A 83 -20.75 1.16 6.87
CA VAL A 83 -20.56 1.95 5.64
C VAL A 83 -19.35 1.37 4.90
N VAL A 84 -19.55 0.98 3.65
CA VAL A 84 -18.49 0.46 2.79
C VAL A 84 -17.95 1.57 1.91
N VAL A 85 -16.64 1.74 1.92
CA VAL A 85 -15.92 2.64 1.02
C VAL A 85 -15.00 1.85 0.10
N HIS A 86 -14.88 2.31 -1.14
CA HIS A 86 -14.02 1.70 -2.13
C HIS A 86 -13.53 2.75 -3.13
N GLY A 87 -12.25 2.70 -3.44
CA GLY A 87 -11.64 3.60 -4.42
C GLY A 87 -10.46 2.96 -5.14
N VAL A 88 -10.21 3.40 -6.35
CA VAL A 88 -9.09 2.99 -7.19
C VAL A 88 -8.44 4.24 -7.78
N GLN A 89 -7.13 4.39 -7.55
CA GLN A 89 -6.32 5.51 -8.06
C GLN A 89 -6.93 6.89 -7.79
N GLY A 90 -7.45 7.08 -6.58
CA GLY A 90 -8.05 8.35 -6.15
C GLY A 90 -9.47 8.59 -6.65
N LEU A 91 -10.07 7.64 -7.37
CA LEU A 91 -11.47 7.70 -7.78
C LEU A 91 -12.31 6.86 -6.82
N PHE A 92 -13.19 7.51 -6.09
CA PHE A 92 -14.04 6.85 -5.10
C PHE A 92 -15.41 6.51 -5.66
N HIS A 93 -15.85 5.29 -5.37
CA HIS A 93 -17.24 4.92 -5.60
C HIS A 93 -18.11 5.55 -4.51
N PRO A 94 -19.39 5.84 -4.79
CA PRO A 94 -20.31 6.29 -3.75
C PRO A 94 -20.32 5.29 -2.58
N PRO A 95 -20.26 5.77 -1.32
CA PRO A 95 -20.34 4.89 -0.16
C PRO A 95 -21.63 4.10 -0.14
N ARG A 96 -21.58 2.87 0.34
CA ARG A 96 -22.76 2.01 0.48
C ARG A 96 -22.95 1.60 1.92
N ARG A 97 -24.20 1.49 2.35
CA ARG A 97 -24.56 0.92 3.63
C ARG A 97 -24.85 -0.57 3.47
N LEU A 98 -24.29 -1.38 4.37
CA LEU A 98 -24.68 -2.77 4.50
C LEU A 98 -25.94 -2.86 5.37
N PRO A 99 -26.72 -3.96 5.27
CA PRO A 99 -27.99 -4.07 6.01
C PRO A 99 -27.84 -3.97 7.52
N ALA A 100 -26.81 -4.61 8.09
CA ALA A 100 -26.58 -4.63 9.52
C ALA A 100 -25.16 -5.07 9.86
N TRP A 101 -24.71 -4.75 11.07
CA TRP A 101 -23.54 -5.37 11.66
C TRP A 101 -23.83 -6.83 12.01
N PRO A 102 -22.83 -7.72 11.89
CA PRO A 102 -23.01 -9.10 12.35
C PRO A 102 -23.37 -9.13 13.83
N GLU A 103 -24.34 -9.96 14.17
CA GLU A 103 -24.79 -10.12 15.55
C GLU A 103 -23.64 -10.64 16.43
N GLY A 104 -23.46 -10.02 17.60
CA GLY A 104 -22.41 -10.39 18.55
C GLY A 104 -21.00 -9.97 18.16
N ALA A 105 -20.78 -9.39 16.98
CA ALA A 105 -19.48 -8.88 16.57
C ALA A 105 -19.29 -7.42 17.05
N PRO A 106 -18.06 -7.03 17.42
CA PRO A 106 -17.78 -5.65 17.75
C PRO A 106 -17.93 -4.76 16.50
N ARG A 107 -18.48 -3.57 16.68
CA ARG A 107 -18.59 -2.57 15.60
C ARG A 107 -17.26 -1.87 15.44
N ARG A 108 -16.42 -2.44 14.60
CA ARG A 108 -15.06 -1.98 14.37
C ARG A 108 -14.87 -1.57 12.91
N SER A 109 -14.21 -0.44 12.69
CA SER A 109 -13.83 -0.03 11.34
C SER A 109 -12.52 -0.69 10.94
N ARG A 110 -12.46 -1.13 9.68
CA ARG A 110 -11.22 -1.57 9.05
C ARG A 110 -11.07 -0.90 7.70
N LEU A 111 -9.90 -0.29 7.48
CA LEU A 111 -9.59 0.43 6.26
C LEU A 111 -8.26 -0.07 5.72
N VAL A 112 -8.26 -0.53 4.48
CA VAL A 112 -7.08 -1.10 3.82
C VAL A 112 -6.69 -0.22 2.64
N PHE A 113 -5.40 0.14 2.58
CA PHE A 113 -4.80 0.90 1.50
C PHE A 113 -3.76 0.07 0.78
N ILE A 114 -3.72 0.20 -0.54
CA ILE A 114 -2.57 -0.20 -1.34
C ILE A 114 -1.95 1.09 -1.87
N LEU A 115 -0.70 1.34 -1.50
CA LEU A 115 0.00 2.60 -1.72
C LEU A 115 1.20 2.41 -2.64
N ARG A 116 1.52 3.43 -3.43
CA ARG A 116 2.71 3.47 -4.27
C ARG A 116 3.50 4.73 -3.98
N GLY A 117 4.77 4.57 -3.58
CA GLY A 117 5.69 5.70 -3.40
C GLY A 117 5.34 6.64 -2.27
N ILE A 118 4.56 6.20 -1.30
CA ILE A 118 4.20 6.97 -0.11
C ILE A 118 4.38 6.10 1.13
N GLU A 119 4.93 6.68 2.18
CA GLU A 119 5.16 5.94 3.43
C GLU A 119 3.84 5.67 4.15
N PRO A 120 3.56 4.40 4.51
CA PRO A 120 2.34 4.06 5.25
C PRO A 120 2.16 4.84 6.54
N GLU A 121 3.24 5.09 7.29
CA GLU A 121 3.19 5.85 8.54
C GLU A 121 2.73 7.30 8.31
N ALA A 122 3.10 7.91 7.18
CA ALA A 122 2.66 9.25 6.83
C ALA A 122 1.16 9.29 6.53
N VAL A 123 0.66 8.28 5.85
CA VAL A 123 -0.78 8.12 5.55
C VAL A 123 -1.54 7.92 6.85
N GLU A 124 -1.09 7.04 7.73
CA GLU A 124 -1.74 6.79 9.02
C GLU A 124 -1.77 8.03 9.90
N SER A 125 -0.64 8.70 10.06
CA SER A 125 -0.53 9.92 10.89
C SER A 125 -1.43 11.03 10.36
N GLY A 126 -1.45 11.25 9.06
CA GLY A 126 -2.30 12.25 8.43
C GLY A 126 -3.78 11.97 8.61
N LEU A 127 -4.20 10.74 8.38
CA LEU A 127 -5.59 10.33 8.57
C LEU A 127 -6.01 10.46 10.03
N ARG A 128 -5.22 9.99 10.98
CA ARG A 128 -5.54 10.08 12.41
C ARG A 128 -5.65 11.53 12.87
N ALA A 129 -4.80 12.43 12.38
CA ALA A 129 -4.88 13.85 12.68
C ALA A 129 -6.20 14.48 12.18
N PHE A 130 -6.63 14.16 10.97
CA PHE A 130 -7.91 14.60 10.41
C PHE A 130 -9.10 14.06 11.21
N LEU A 131 -9.06 12.79 11.59
CA LEU A 131 -10.12 12.16 12.37
C LEU A 131 -10.23 12.77 13.76
N THR A 132 -9.11 13.01 14.43
CA THR A 132 -9.07 13.65 15.75
C THR A 132 -9.64 15.06 15.69
N ALA A 133 -9.20 15.87 14.74
CA ALA A 133 -9.69 17.24 14.58
C ALA A 133 -11.20 17.27 14.26
N ALA A 134 -11.68 16.37 13.43
CA ALA A 134 -13.11 16.29 13.12
C ALA A 134 -13.95 15.82 14.30
N ALA A 135 -13.44 14.88 15.10
CA ALA A 135 -14.11 14.44 16.32
C ALA A 135 -14.19 15.55 17.37
N GLU A 136 -13.14 16.35 17.53
CA GLU A 136 -13.13 17.50 18.40
C GLU A 136 -14.15 18.57 17.97
N ARG A 137 -14.23 18.86 16.67
CA ARG A 137 -15.25 19.78 16.14
C ARG A 137 -16.65 19.27 16.39
N ALA A 138 -16.90 17.99 16.15
CA ALA A 138 -18.21 17.38 16.41
C ALA A 138 -18.59 17.46 17.89
N ALA A 139 -17.66 17.28 18.80
CA ALA A 139 -17.88 17.41 20.24
C ALA A 139 -18.24 18.85 20.65
N ILE A 140 -17.59 19.84 20.06
CA ILE A 140 -17.89 21.26 20.29
C ILE A 140 -19.27 21.62 19.75
N GLU A 141 -19.63 21.18 18.55
CA GLU A 141 -20.92 21.45 17.93
C GLU A 141 -22.09 20.75 18.64
N ALA A 142 -21.85 19.60 19.26
CA ALA A 142 -22.85 18.85 20.02
C ALA A 142 -23.09 19.41 21.45
N GLY A 143 -22.18 20.22 21.95
CA GLY A 143 -22.29 20.90 23.21
C GLY A 143 -23.15 22.14 23.09
#